data_1d66f03b45e20ea87cc88602ce4eb67b
#
_entry.id   1d66f03b45e20ea87cc88602ce4eb67b
#
_cell.length_a   1.000
_cell.length_b   1.000
_cell.length_c   1.000
_cell.angle_alpha   90.00
_cell.angle_beta   90.00
_cell.angle_gamma   90.00
#
_symmetry.space_group_name_H-M   'P 1'
#
loop_
_entity.id
_entity.type
_entity.pdbx_description
1 polymer ?
#
loop_
_entity_poly.entity_id
_entity_poly.type
_entity_poly.pdbx_seq_one_letter_code
_entity_poly.pdbx_strand_id
1 'polypeptide(L)'
;MKSRSELEVRDGRDGITKPYLTSLYRPGRFPYSSIILESHSGYISLQALQWLSWNKIPVFVMNFDGSTISSILPPMPIKADLRAAQLQAQSSIPRMKIKIARALIEAKFARSIQVLEWLAERYDLSREVMLVKREAMDLRRARTVGAIRSVEGRVASKYWTAYGKVLPETLDFQGRMTSSHQNNAIDPVNAALNYGYGFLEGECRRAINAVGLEPSVGFLHDFSDYQTKQSLVYDLQEPFRWLIDLTVMQAFESGSLDVPHFYFTGDDYRYRFDVEAKSRFLNLLREQFNSGVNYKGRILKWDTVIEQKLTELSRFLSGKSREIDFTEPSPNLERSDSLEIRKAILSLTQDEAKKSGIGKSTLHYLRRNARTYQSFNVYGKVRKRLQVPS
;
A
#
# COMPACT_ATOMS: atom_id res chain seq x y z
N MET A 1 -30.74 -25.22 -8.11
CA MET A 1 -29.87 -24.03 -8.32
C MET A 1 -30.36 -22.89 -7.46
N LYS A 2 -29.83 -22.75 -6.24
CA LYS A 2 -30.10 -21.59 -5.37
C LYS A 2 -28.81 -20.77 -5.28
N SER A 3 -28.48 -20.05 -6.33
CA SER A 3 -27.18 -19.35 -6.48
C SER A 3 -27.23 -17.87 -6.13
N ARG A 4 -28.20 -17.41 -5.35
CA ARG A 4 -28.42 -15.95 -5.16
C ARG A 4 -28.66 -15.57 -3.72
N SER A 5 -28.12 -16.35 -2.79
CA SER A 5 -28.13 -15.94 -1.39
C SER A 5 -27.22 -14.74 -1.17
N GLU A 6 -27.62 -13.88 -0.27
CA GLU A 6 -26.80 -12.77 0.20
C GLU A 6 -25.63 -13.31 1.03
N LEU A 7 -24.48 -12.62 0.99
CA LEU A 7 -23.39 -12.87 1.90
C LEU A 7 -23.69 -12.13 3.22
N GLU A 8 -23.79 -12.85 4.30
CA GLU A 8 -23.89 -12.30 5.64
C GLU A 8 -22.51 -12.25 6.28
N VAL A 9 -22.10 -11.08 6.72
CA VAL A 9 -20.88 -10.85 7.52
C VAL A 9 -21.31 -10.40 8.91
N ARG A 10 -20.88 -11.15 9.93
CA ARG A 10 -21.06 -10.79 11.34
C ARG A 10 -19.70 -10.41 11.91
N ASP A 11 -19.54 -9.15 12.27
CA ASP A 11 -18.33 -8.62 12.86
C ASP A 11 -18.61 -8.24 14.32
N GLY A 12 -17.78 -8.71 15.25
CA GLY A 12 -17.93 -8.45 16.68
C GLY A 12 -17.22 -9.50 17.52
N ARG A 13 -16.96 -9.16 18.80
CA ARG A 13 -16.06 -9.96 19.63
C ARG A 13 -16.69 -11.20 20.25
N ASP A 14 -17.95 -11.17 20.66
CA ASP A 14 -18.57 -12.31 21.38
C ASP A 14 -20.10 -12.43 21.24
N GLY A 15 -20.76 -11.43 20.67
CA GLY A 15 -22.22 -11.42 20.53
C GLY A 15 -23.01 -11.42 21.86
N ILE A 16 -22.33 -11.56 23.01
CA ILE A 16 -22.93 -11.65 24.34
C ILE A 16 -22.94 -10.26 25.01
N THR A 17 -21.78 -9.61 25.05
CA THR A 17 -21.61 -8.28 25.66
C THR A 17 -21.86 -7.14 24.68
N LYS A 18 -21.61 -7.36 23.38
CA LYS A 18 -21.91 -6.45 22.29
C LYS A 18 -22.54 -7.21 21.12
N PRO A 19 -23.63 -6.71 20.53
CA PRO A 19 -24.26 -7.33 19.37
C PRO A 19 -23.29 -7.32 18.19
N TYR A 20 -23.29 -8.39 17.36
CA TYR A 20 -22.55 -8.40 16.11
C TYR A 20 -23.03 -7.31 15.17
N LEU A 21 -22.12 -6.61 14.55
CA LEU A 21 -22.43 -5.78 13.41
C LEU A 21 -22.68 -6.72 12.22
N THR A 22 -23.95 -6.81 11.79
CA THR A 22 -24.32 -7.68 10.66
C THR A 22 -24.45 -6.87 9.39
N SER A 23 -23.75 -7.27 8.36
CA SER A 23 -23.81 -6.70 7.01
C SER A 23 -24.24 -7.74 6.01
N LEU A 24 -25.18 -7.38 5.11
CA LEU A 24 -25.71 -8.25 4.06
C LEU A 24 -25.29 -7.71 2.68
N TYR A 25 -24.68 -8.54 1.87
CA TYR A 25 -24.18 -8.18 0.54
C TYR A 25 -24.81 -9.05 -0.54
N ARG A 26 -25.27 -8.40 -1.62
CA ARG A 26 -25.79 -9.07 -2.81
C ARG A 26 -24.72 -9.30 -3.86
N PRO A 27 -24.86 -10.32 -4.72
CA PRO A 27 -23.98 -10.51 -5.86
C PRO A 27 -23.87 -9.25 -6.72
N GLY A 28 -22.64 -8.89 -7.12
CA GLY A 28 -22.36 -7.69 -7.92
C GLY A 28 -22.50 -6.35 -7.19
N ARG A 29 -22.84 -6.35 -5.89
CA ARG A 29 -22.96 -5.13 -5.05
C ARG A 29 -22.02 -5.15 -3.84
N PHE A 30 -21.03 -6.02 -3.84
CA PHE A 30 -20.00 -6.03 -2.81
C PHE A 30 -19.03 -4.86 -3.07
N PRO A 31 -18.90 -3.90 -2.14
CA PRO A 31 -18.17 -2.67 -2.41
C PRO A 31 -16.66 -2.78 -2.21
N TYR A 32 -16.17 -3.97 -1.82
CA TYR A 32 -14.78 -4.20 -1.47
C TYR A 32 -14.10 -5.15 -2.46
N SER A 33 -12.80 -4.98 -2.67
CA SER A 33 -11.97 -5.82 -3.56
C SER A 33 -11.52 -7.13 -2.88
N SER A 34 -11.55 -7.18 -1.55
CA SER A 34 -11.09 -8.34 -0.76
C SER A 34 -11.75 -8.37 0.62
N ILE A 35 -11.63 -9.52 1.29
CA ILE A 35 -11.94 -9.66 2.73
C ILE A 35 -10.65 -9.97 3.47
N ILE A 36 -10.42 -9.28 4.57
CA ILE A 36 -9.35 -9.55 5.52
C ILE A 36 -9.98 -10.11 6.78
N LEU A 37 -9.58 -11.33 7.16
CA LEU A 37 -9.95 -11.98 8.41
C LEU A 37 -8.74 -11.87 9.35
N GLU A 38 -8.93 -11.16 10.44
CA GLU A 38 -7.92 -10.97 11.46
C GLU A 38 -8.52 -11.34 12.82
N SER A 39 -8.45 -12.61 13.15
CA SER A 39 -8.97 -13.12 14.42
C SER A 39 -8.33 -14.45 14.76
N HIS A 40 -8.17 -14.73 16.06
CA HIS A 40 -7.78 -16.06 16.55
C HIS A 40 -8.95 -17.05 16.58
N SER A 41 -10.18 -16.57 16.43
CA SER A 41 -11.38 -17.41 16.45
C SER A 41 -12.39 -16.90 15.44
N GLY A 42 -13.15 -17.83 14.87
CA GLY A 42 -14.19 -17.51 13.91
C GLY A 42 -14.40 -18.69 12.96
N TYR A 43 -15.37 -18.57 12.10
CA TYR A 43 -15.64 -19.54 11.05
C TYR A 43 -16.12 -18.85 9.78
N ILE A 44 -15.85 -19.47 8.66
CA ILE A 44 -16.40 -19.11 7.37
C ILE A 44 -17.13 -20.32 6.81
N SER A 45 -18.39 -20.17 6.40
CA SER A 45 -19.13 -21.28 5.84
C SER A 45 -18.66 -21.60 4.42
N LEU A 46 -18.78 -22.88 4.00
CA LEU A 46 -18.48 -23.27 2.61
C LEU A 46 -19.35 -22.50 1.61
N GLN A 47 -20.58 -22.19 1.96
CA GLN A 47 -21.47 -21.38 1.10
C GLN A 47 -20.96 -19.95 0.94
N ALA A 48 -20.43 -19.34 2.01
CA ALA A 48 -19.79 -18.03 1.95
C ALA A 48 -18.53 -18.08 1.06
N LEU A 49 -17.69 -19.10 1.19
CA LEU A 49 -16.52 -19.31 0.33
C LEU A 49 -16.92 -19.46 -1.15
N GLN A 50 -17.95 -20.24 -1.44
CA GLN A 50 -18.48 -20.38 -2.80
C GLN A 50 -18.96 -19.03 -3.35
N TRP A 51 -19.73 -18.29 -2.55
CA TRP A 51 -20.24 -16.97 -2.94
C TRP A 51 -19.10 -16.00 -3.26
N LEU A 52 -18.07 -15.94 -2.40
CA LEU A 52 -16.88 -15.10 -2.58
C LEU A 52 -16.10 -15.52 -3.82
N SER A 53 -15.92 -16.82 -4.03
CA SER A 53 -15.24 -17.36 -5.20
C SER A 53 -15.94 -16.99 -6.51
N TRP A 54 -17.26 -17.14 -6.58
CA TRP A 54 -18.04 -16.76 -7.77
C TRP A 54 -18.02 -15.25 -8.05
N ASN A 55 -17.97 -14.44 -7.02
CA ASN A 55 -17.86 -12.99 -7.15
C ASN A 55 -16.41 -12.51 -7.29
N LYS A 56 -15.43 -13.43 -7.40
CA LYS A 56 -13.99 -13.14 -7.53
C LYS A 56 -13.41 -12.30 -6.39
N ILE A 57 -13.93 -12.49 -5.19
CA ILE A 57 -13.49 -11.78 -3.98
C ILE A 57 -12.53 -12.69 -3.20
N PRO A 58 -11.24 -12.33 -3.09
CA PRO A 58 -10.27 -13.07 -2.29
C PRO A 58 -10.49 -12.85 -0.80
N VAL A 59 -10.08 -13.87 0.00
CA VAL A 59 -10.05 -13.79 1.45
C VAL A 59 -8.60 -13.95 1.90
N PHE A 60 -8.14 -13.03 2.71
CA PHE A 60 -6.83 -13.08 3.37
C PHE A 60 -7.02 -13.30 4.86
N VAL A 61 -6.37 -14.32 5.38
CA VAL A 61 -6.30 -14.58 6.83
C VAL A 61 -4.97 -14.03 7.32
N MET A 62 -5.03 -13.06 8.22
CA MET A 62 -3.86 -12.32 8.68
C MET A 62 -3.67 -12.48 10.19
N ASN A 63 -2.44 -12.45 10.62
CA ASN A 63 -2.06 -12.26 12.01
C ASN A 63 -2.26 -10.80 12.43
N PHE A 64 -2.25 -10.56 13.74
CA PHE A 64 -2.33 -9.19 14.30
C PHE A 64 -1.13 -8.29 13.97
N ASP A 65 -0.01 -8.87 13.54
CA ASP A 65 1.18 -8.14 13.08
C ASP A 65 1.13 -7.77 11.60
N GLY A 66 0.03 -8.11 10.92
CA GLY A 66 -0.15 -7.89 9.49
C GLY A 66 0.44 -8.99 8.61
N SER A 67 1.10 -10.01 9.16
CA SER A 67 1.59 -11.14 8.36
C SER A 67 0.44 -12.01 7.85
N THR A 68 0.53 -12.47 6.60
CA THR A 68 -0.49 -13.32 6.00
C THR A 68 -0.31 -14.78 6.44
N ILE A 69 -1.32 -15.33 7.12
CA ILE A 69 -1.37 -16.78 7.49
C ILE A 69 -1.78 -17.61 6.27
N SER A 70 -2.83 -17.19 5.57
CA SER A 70 -3.40 -17.92 4.44
C SER A 70 -4.12 -16.98 3.47
N SER A 71 -4.26 -17.42 2.23
CA SER A 71 -5.03 -16.72 1.20
C SER A 71 -5.97 -17.70 0.51
N ILE A 72 -7.25 -17.38 0.46
CA ILE A 72 -8.23 -18.10 -0.33
C ILE A 72 -8.52 -17.25 -1.56
N LEU A 73 -7.92 -17.64 -2.68
CA LEU A 73 -8.02 -16.91 -3.93
C LEU A 73 -9.08 -17.53 -4.84
N PRO A 74 -9.88 -16.72 -5.56
CA PRO A 74 -10.79 -17.23 -6.57
C PRO A 74 -10.02 -18.02 -7.64
N PRO A 75 -10.59 -19.11 -8.17
CA PRO A 75 -9.99 -19.84 -9.29
C PRO A 75 -9.83 -18.91 -10.49
N MET A 76 -8.65 -18.89 -11.06
CA MET A 76 -8.34 -18.14 -12.28
C MET A 76 -7.81 -19.09 -13.34
N PRO A 77 -7.99 -18.79 -14.63
CA PRO A 77 -7.45 -19.61 -15.70
C PRO A 77 -5.93 -19.77 -15.56
N ILE A 78 -5.45 -21.01 -15.59
CA ILE A 78 -4.01 -21.30 -15.59
C ILE A 78 -3.45 -20.93 -16.95
N LYS A 79 -2.46 -20.05 -16.97
CA LYS A 79 -1.73 -19.63 -18.18
C LYS A 79 -0.38 -20.36 -18.22
N ALA A 80 -0.39 -21.62 -18.62
CA ALA A 80 0.80 -22.47 -18.61
C ALA A 80 1.98 -21.86 -19.38
N ASP A 81 1.73 -21.31 -20.58
CA ASP A 81 2.77 -20.66 -21.39
C ASP A 81 3.40 -19.45 -20.69
N LEU A 82 2.57 -18.65 -20.01
CA LEU A 82 3.06 -17.49 -19.25
C LEU A 82 3.91 -17.92 -18.05
N ARG A 83 3.51 -18.97 -17.33
CA ARG A 83 4.29 -19.51 -16.22
C ARG A 83 5.61 -20.12 -16.70
N ALA A 84 5.59 -20.83 -17.83
CA ALA A 84 6.82 -21.34 -18.46
C ALA A 84 7.76 -20.20 -18.85
N ALA A 85 7.26 -19.13 -19.48
CA ALA A 85 8.04 -17.96 -19.82
C ALA A 85 8.61 -17.25 -18.58
N GLN A 86 7.85 -17.18 -17.50
CA GLN A 86 8.31 -16.63 -16.23
C GLN A 86 9.47 -17.45 -15.63
N LEU A 87 9.35 -18.76 -15.59
CA LEU A 87 10.41 -19.66 -15.13
C LEU A 87 11.67 -19.52 -15.97
N GLN A 88 11.54 -19.50 -17.31
CA GLN A 88 12.67 -19.30 -18.21
C GLN A 88 13.37 -17.95 -17.99
N ALA A 89 12.60 -16.87 -17.82
CA ALA A 89 13.14 -15.55 -17.55
C ALA A 89 13.89 -15.49 -16.20
N GLN A 90 13.44 -16.24 -15.22
CA GLN A 90 14.06 -16.30 -13.89
C GLN A 90 15.35 -17.15 -13.89
N SER A 91 15.34 -18.33 -14.51
CA SER A 91 16.42 -19.32 -14.36
C SER A 91 17.39 -19.38 -15.54
N SER A 92 16.88 -19.19 -16.77
CA SER A 92 17.63 -19.49 -17.99
C SER A 92 18.04 -18.26 -18.79
N ILE A 93 17.45 -17.08 -18.51
CA ILE A 93 17.72 -15.83 -19.23
C ILE A 93 18.19 -14.74 -18.25
N PRO A 94 19.48 -14.77 -17.81
CA PRO A 94 19.98 -13.83 -16.79
C PRO A 94 19.75 -12.36 -17.13
N ARG A 95 19.82 -11.99 -18.42
CA ARG A 95 19.57 -10.62 -18.88
C ARG A 95 18.12 -10.16 -18.58
N MET A 96 17.12 -11.05 -18.75
CA MET A 96 15.73 -10.74 -18.43
C MET A 96 15.53 -10.60 -16.92
N LYS A 97 16.06 -11.54 -16.14
CA LYS A 97 16.03 -11.48 -14.67
C LYS A 97 16.58 -10.14 -14.16
N ILE A 98 17.79 -9.77 -14.60
CA ILE A 98 18.44 -8.53 -14.20
C ILE A 98 17.62 -7.30 -14.66
N LYS A 99 17.06 -7.32 -15.87
CA LYS A 99 16.26 -6.21 -16.40
C LYS A 99 15.01 -6.00 -15.57
N ILE A 100 14.29 -7.08 -15.20
CA ILE A 100 13.09 -7.00 -14.37
C ILE A 100 13.45 -6.54 -12.95
N ALA A 101 14.45 -7.16 -12.30
CA ALA A 101 14.90 -6.78 -10.96
C ALA A 101 15.32 -5.30 -10.90
N ARG A 102 16.04 -4.82 -11.92
CA ARG A 102 16.43 -3.42 -12.03
C ARG A 102 15.23 -2.50 -12.14
N ALA A 103 14.25 -2.80 -13.01
CA ALA A 103 13.06 -1.98 -13.20
C ALA A 103 12.21 -1.86 -11.92
N LEU A 104 12.11 -2.94 -11.13
CA LEU A 104 11.45 -2.93 -9.83
C LEU A 104 12.13 -1.97 -8.85
N ILE A 105 13.47 -2.02 -8.76
CA ILE A 105 14.23 -1.17 -7.83
C ILE A 105 14.33 0.27 -8.33
N GLU A 106 14.39 0.51 -9.65
CA GLU A 106 14.28 1.87 -10.22
C GLU A 106 12.97 2.54 -9.80
N ALA A 107 11.85 1.82 -9.86
CA ALA A 107 10.56 2.31 -9.42
C ALA A 107 10.52 2.57 -7.91
N LYS A 108 11.05 1.65 -7.09
CA LYS A 108 11.18 1.86 -5.65
C LYS A 108 11.95 3.15 -5.34
N PHE A 109 13.12 3.32 -5.97
CA PHE A 109 13.96 4.51 -5.72
C PHE A 109 13.28 5.80 -6.17
N ALA A 110 12.66 5.79 -7.36
CA ALA A 110 11.93 6.95 -7.85
C ALA A 110 10.85 7.41 -6.85
N ARG A 111 10.10 6.46 -6.27
CA ARG A 111 9.03 6.74 -5.30
C ARG A 111 9.57 7.15 -3.94
N SER A 112 10.58 6.45 -3.42
CA SER A 112 11.24 6.81 -2.15
C SER A 112 11.82 8.23 -2.22
N ILE A 113 12.49 8.58 -3.32
CA ILE A 113 13.01 9.93 -3.54
C ILE A 113 11.87 10.95 -3.58
N GLN A 114 10.78 10.66 -4.29
CA GLN A 114 9.64 11.57 -4.39
C GLN A 114 8.96 11.81 -3.03
N VAL A 115 8.85 10.77 -2.19
CA VAL A 115 8.34 10.92 -0.80
C VAL A 115 9.28 11.81 0.02
N LEU A 116 10.59 11.61 -0.07
CA LEU A 116 11.55 12.46 0.65
C LEU A 116 11.57 13.90 0.13
N GLU A 117 11.42 14.13 -1.16
CA GLU A 117 11.30 15.48 -1.75
C GLU A 117 10.04 16.19 -1.25
N TRP A 118 8.93 15.48 -1.18
CA TRP A 118 7.68 16.00 -0.62
C TRP A 118 7.81 16.32 0.88
N LEU A 119 8.52 15.49 1.66
CA LEU A 119 8.84 15.79 3.05
C LEU A 119 9.81 16.97 3.18
N ALA A 120 10.77 17.09 2.26
CA ALA A 120 11.75 18.18 2.27
C ALA A 120 11.14 19.57 2.02
N GLU A 121 9.92 19.66 1.51
CA GLU A 121 9.19 20.94 1.43
C GLU A 121 8.84 21.51 2.80
N ARG A 122 8.81 20.67 3.87
CA ARG A 122 8.40 21.04 5.24
C ARG A 122 9.47 20.81 6.30
N TYR A 123 10.45 19.97 6.00
CA TYR A 123 11.51 19.57 6.91
C TYR A 123 12.88 19.77 6.25
N ASP A 124 13.90 20.07 7.02
CA ASP A 124 15.26 20.18 6.48
C ASP A 124 15.86 18.81 6.16
N LEU A 125 15.54 18.31 4.98
CA LEU A 125 15.99 17.02 4.44
C LEU A 125 16.84 17.17 3.17
N SER A 126 17.24 18.38 2.79
CA SER A 126 17.94 18.63 1.52
C SER A 126 19.20 17.79 1.35
N ARG A 127 19.95 17.59 2.43
CA ARG A 127 21.15 16.75 2.47
C ARG A 127 20.80 15.26 2.27
N GLU A 128 19.80 14.78 2.96
CA GLU A 128 19.35 13.38 2.93
C GLU A 128 18.83 13.00 1.54
N VAL A 129 18.00 13.84 0.94
CA VAL A 129 17.51 13.69 -0.44
C VAL A 129 18.69 13.57 -1.41
N MET A 130 19.68 14.47 -1.29
CA MET A 130 20.88 14.41 -2.13
C MET A 130 21.68 13.11 -1.94
N LEU A 131 21.83 12.63 -0.69
CA LEU A 131 22.54 11.39 -0.39
C LEU A 131 21.82 10.18 -0.97
N VAL A 132 20.50 10.10 -0.83
CA VAL A 132 19.67 9.02 -1.40
C VAL A 132 19.77 9.02 -2.92
N LYS A 133 19.64 10.19 -3.57
CA LYS A 133 19.77 10.32 -5.03
C LYS A 133 21.13 9.87 -5.53
N ARG A 134 22.21 10.29 -4.85
CA ARG A 134 23.58 9.91 -5.21
C ARG A 134 23.79 8.39 -5.14
N GLU A 135 23.33 7.77 -4.05
CA GLU A 135 23.44 6.32 -3.86
C GLU A 135 22.63 5.55 -4.92
N ALA A 136 21.41 6.02 -5.23
CA ALA A 136 20.55 5.41 -6.23
C ALA A 136 21.17 5.36 -7.64
N MET A 137 22.07 6.30 -7.96
CA MET A 137 22.79 6.29 -9.27
C MET A 137 23.65 5.05 -9.47
N ASP A 138 24.13 4.41 -8.40
CA ASP A 138 24.94 3.18 -8.50
C ASP A 138 24.15 2.00 -9.10
N LEU A 139 22.82 2.05 -9.09
CA LEU A 139 21.98 1.04 -9.71
C LEU A 139 22.28 0.87 -11.21
N ARG A 140 22.68 1.93 -11.90
CA ARG A 140 23.08 1.90 -13.32
C ARG A 140 24.30 0.99 -13.57
N ARG A 141 25.18 0.85 -12.58
CA ARG A 141 26.40 0.04 -12.65
C ARG A 141 26.20 -1.40 -12.20
N ALA A 142 25.12 -1.70 -11.48
CA ALA A 142 24.83 -3.04 -10.98
C ALA A 142 24.57 -4.02 -12.15
N ARG A 143 25.36 -5.09 -12.26
CA ARG A 143 25.28 -6.07 -13.35
C ARG A 143 24.73 -7.43 -12.93
N THR A 144 24.45 -7.60 -11.65
CA THR A 144 23.89 -8.83 -11.07
C THR A 144 22.75 -8.49 -10.12
N VAL A 145 21.85 -9.44 -9.85
CA VAL A 145 20.78 -9.26 -8.87
C VAL A 145 21.36 -8.98 -7.47
N GLY A 146 22.44 -9.66 -7.09
CA GLY A 146 23.13 -9.39 -5.83
C GLY A 146 23.66 -7.96 -5.72
N ALA A 147 24.24 -7.40 -6.80
CA ALA A 147 24.66 -6.01 -6.84
C ALA A 147 23.45 -5.03 -6.76
N ILE A 148 22.34 -5.35 -7.41
CA ILE A 148 21.09 -4.57 -7.31
C ILE A 148 20.60 -4.54 -5.87
N ARG A 149 20.52 -5.70 -5.19
CA ARG A 149 20.11 -5.80 -3.76
C ARG A 149 21.07 -5.06 -2.83
N SER A 150 22.39 -5.09 -3.10
CA SER A 150 23.36 -4.33 -2.31
C SER A 150 23.14 -2.82 -2.42
N VAL A 151 22.89 -2.29 -3.62
CA VAL A 151 22.54 -0.87 -3.82
C VAL A 151 21.22 -0.55 -3.11
N GLU A 152 20.21 -1.42 -3.24
CA GLU A 152 18.91 -1.28 -2.61
C GLU A 152 19.05 -1.14 -1.08
N GLY A 153 19.81 -2.02 -0.43
CA GLY A 153 20.01 -1.96 1.02
C GLY A 153 20.69 -0.65 1.48
N ARG A 154 21.67 -0.14 0.73
CA ARG A 154 22.32 1.14 1.05
C ARG A 154 21.37 2.34 0.88
N VAL A 155 20.57 2.36 -0.17
CA VAL A 155 19.55 3.39 -0.40
C VAL A 155 18.48 3.33 0.69
N ALA A 156 17.99 2.13 1.02
CA ALA A 156 16.98 1.91 2.06
C ALA A 156 17.47 2.41 3.43
N SER A 157 18.73 2.15 3.80
CA SER A 157 19.31 2.64 5.05
C SER A 157 19.26 4.18 5.13
N LYS A 158 19.66 4.88 4.06
CA LYS A 158 19.61 6.34 4.00
C LYS A 158 18.17 6.90 3.99
N TYR A 159 17.29 6.22 3.28
CA TYR A 159 15.87 6.57 3.25
C TYR A 159 15.24 6.51 4.64
N TRP A 160 15.43 5.43 5.37
CA TRP A 160 14.86 5.26 6.73
C TRP A 160 15.47 6.21 7.74
N THR A 161 16.76 6.56 7.60
CA THR A 161 17.38 7.61 8.41
C THR A 161 16.71 8.97 8.16
N ALA A 162 16.43 9.31 6.91
CA ALA A 162 15.75 10.57 6.57
C ALA A 162 14.29 10.56 7.05
N TYR A 163 13.59 9.44 6.83
CA TYR A 163 12.22 9.23 7.27
C TYR A 163 12.05 9.39 8.78
N GLY A 164 12.97 8.81 9.56
CA GLY A 164 12.97 8.92 11.03
C GLY A 164 13.15 10.34 11.55
N LYS A 165 13.86 11.21 10.82
CA LYS A 165 14.07 12.61 11.24
C LYS A 165 12.81 13.47 11.29
N VAL A 166 11.76 13.06 10.58
CA VAL A 166 10.50 13.83 10.53
C VAL A 166 9.42 13.26 11.45
N LEU A 167 9.68 12.13 12.07
CA LEU A 167 8.79 11.54 13.05
C LEU A 167 9.02 12.15 14.44
N PRO A 168 7.97 12.29 15.28
CA PRO A 168 8.12 12.68 16.67
C PRO A 168 9.06 11.74 17.44
N GLU A 169 9.94 12.29 18.28
CA GLU A 169 10.87 11.52 19.11
C GLU A 169 10.16 10.52 20.04
N THR A 170 8.93 10.86 20.46
CA THR A 170 8.07 10.00 21.29
C THR A 170 7.75 8.64 20.67
N LEU A 171 7.92 8.49 19.36
CA LEU A 171 7.70 7.23 18.64
C LEU A 171 8.91 6.29 18.67
N ASP A 172 10.05 6.77 19.13
CA ASP A 172 11.32 6.03 19.27
C ASP A 172 11.72 5.22 18.02
N PHE A 173 11.48 5.79 16.85
CA PHE A 173 11.77 5.13 15.58
C PHE A 173 13.25 5.24 15.20
N GLN A 174 13.97 4.14 15.31
CA GLN A 174 15.41 4.03 14.98
C GLN A 174 15.67 3.50 13.55
N GLY A 175 14.65 3.47 12.70
CA GLY A 175 14.71 2.91 11.35
C GLY A 175 13.95 1.60 11.21
N ARG A 176 14.08 0.94 10.06
CA ARG A 176 13.49 -0.39 9.84
C ARG A 176 14.28 -1.44 10.59
N MET A 177 14.01 -1.52 11.88
CA MET A 177 14.61 -2.51 12.77
C MET A 177 13.54 -3.52 13.21
N THR A 178 13.96 -4.76 13.32
CA THR A 178 13.15 -5.84 13.87
C THR A 178 13.87 -6.42 15.10
N SER A 179 13.11 -6.92 16.07
CA SER A 179 13.72 -7.64 17.18
C SER A 179 14.46 -8.88 16.65
N SER A 180 15.46 -9.34 17.39
CA SER A 180 16.12 -10.62 17.14
C SER A 180 15.16 -11.82 17.21
N HIS A 181 13.96 -11.62 17.76
CA HIS A 181 12.91 -12.61 17.89
C HIS A 181 11.85 -12.39 16.79
N GLN A 182 11.87 -13.22 15.78
CA GLN A 182 10.78 -13.40 14.78
C GLN A 182 10.39 -12.16 13.97
N ASN A 183 11.29 -11.19 13.75
CA ASN A 183 11.01 -9.96 13.00
C ASN A 183 9.87 -9.09 13.57
N ASN A 184 9.69 -9.11 14.89
CA ASN A 184 8.64 -8.35 15.57
C ASN A 184 8.91 -6.84 15.54
N ALA A 185 7.86 -6.04 15.47
CA ALA A 185 7.96 -4.59 15.56
C ALA A 185 8.37 -4.16 16.97
N ILE A 186 9.43 -3.34 17.06
CA ILE A 186 10.00 -2.86 18.32
C ILE A 186 9.51 -1.45 18.69
N ASP A 187 8.77 -0.80 17.84
CA ASP A 187 8.18 0.53 18.02
C ASP A 187 6.84 0.65 17.27
N PRO A 188 6.03 1.67 17.57
CA PRO A 188 4.74 1.92 16.94
C PRO A 188 4.81 2.10 15.42
N VAL A 189 5.86 2.76 14.91
CA VAL A 189 6.02 3.04 13.48
C VAL A 189 6.28 1.74 12.72
N ASN A 190 7.19 0.90 13.24
CA ASN A 190 7.45 -0.41 12.65
C ASN A 190 6.22 -1.33 12.72
N ALA A 191 5.39 -1.24 13.77
CA ALA A 191 4.12 -1.95 13.84
C ALA A 191 3.15 -1.50 12.72
N ALA A 192 3.01 -0.19 12.52
CA ALA A 192 2.18 0.37 11.46
C ALA A 192 2.69 0.00 10.06
N LEU A 193 4.02 0.10 9.83
CA LEU A 193 4.63 -0.29 8.56
C LEU A 193 4.45 -1.78 8.26
N ASN A 194 4.66 -2.66 9.24
CA ASN A 194 4.50 -4.11 9.06
C ASN A 194 3.04 -4.44 8.68
N TYR A 195 2.09 -3.85 9.40
CA TYR A 195 0.67 -4.06 9.12
C TYR A 195 0.29 -3.55 7.73
N GLY A 196 0.75 -2.36 7.35
CA GLY A 196 0.52 -1.80 6.03
C GLY A 196 1.14 -2.63 4.90
N TYR A 197 2.36 -3.16 5.11
CA TYR A 197 2.98 -4.04 4.12
C TYR A 197 2.26 -5.38 3.99
N GLY A 198 1.67 -5.91 5.07
CA GLY A 198 0.78 -7.07 4.99
C GLY A 198 -0.47 -6.79 4.14
N PHE A 199 -1.06 -5.60 4.29
CA PHE A 199 -2.15 -5.15 3.43
C PHE A 199 -1.72 -5.10 1.95
N LEU A 200 -0.58 -4.48 1.64
CA LEU A 200 0.00 -4.43 0.29
C LEU A 200 0.30 -5.83 -0.25
N GLU A 201 0.78 -6.74 0.60
CA GLU A 201 1.01 -8.14 0.23
C GLU A 201 -0.26 -8.80 -0.28
N GLY A 202 -1.39 -8.59 0.40
CA GLY A 202 -2.71 -9.07 -0.02
C GLY A 202 -3.09 -8.56 -1.41
N GLU A 203 -2.91 -7.26 -1.67
CA GLU A 203 -3.21 -6.68 -2.98
C GLU A 203 -2.27 -7.21 -4.08
N CYS A 204 -0.99 -7.40 -3.78
CA CYS A 204 -0.05 -8.03 -4.72
C CYS A 204 -0.44 -9.49 -5.03
N ARG A 205 -0.81 -10.29 -4.03
CA ARG A 205 -1.29 -11.68 -4.22
C ARG A 205 -2.54 -11.73 -5.10
N ARG A 206 -3.49 -10.84 -4.84
CA ARG A 206 -4.71 -10.71 -5.66
C ARG A 206 -4.37 -10.43 -7.11
N ALA A 207 -3.52 -9.45 -7.37
CA ALA A 207 -3.13 -9.05 -8.72
C ALA A 207 -2.34 -10.15 -9.46
N ILE A 208 -1.40 -10.83 -8.79
CA ILE A 208 -0.64 -11.96 -9.35
C ILE A 208 -1.59 -13.09 -9.77
N ASN A 209 -2.56 -13.42 -8.90
CA ASN A 209 -3.56 -14.44 -9.19
C ASN A 209 -4.43 -14.03 -10.41
N ALA A 210 -4.90 -12.78 -10.46
CA ALA A 210 -5.74 -12.27 -11.55
C ALA A 210 -5.03 -12.33 -12.91
N VAL A 211 -3.73 -12.03 -12.96
CA VAL A 211 -2.93 -12.07 -14.19
C VAL A 211 -2.52 -13.50 -14.56
N GLY A 212 -2.42 -14.42 -13.59
CA GLY A 212 -2.07 -15.82 -13.78
C GLY A 212 -0.57 -16.11 -13.79
N LEU A 213 0.23 -15.25 -13.13
CA LEU A 213 1.64 -15.47 -12.86
C LEU A 213 1.82 -16.43 -11.67
N GLU A 214 3.03 -17.01 -11.55
CA GLU A 214 3.39 -17.89 -10.43
C GLU A 214 3.98 -17.07 -9.28
N PRO A 215 3.32 -17.00 -8.11
CA PRO A 215 3.75 -16.14 -7.01
C PRO A 215 5.09 -16.53 -6.38
N SER A 216 5.52 -17.81 -6.49
CA SER A 216 6.79 -18.28 -5.96
C SER A 216 8.01 -17.91 -6.84
N VAL A 217 7.78 -17.48 -8.08
CA VAL A 217 8.83 -17.21 -9.07
C VAL A 217 9.11 -15.72 -9.18
N GLY A 218 10.01 -15.22 -8.34
CA GLY A 218 10.50 -13.83 -8.37
C GLY A 218 11.76 -13.62 -9.21
N PHE A 219 12.16 -12.38 -9.33
CA PHE A 219 13.33 -11.94 -10.13
C PHE A 219 14.37 -11.22 -9.28
N LEU A 220 13.96 -10.50 -8.26
CA LEU A 220 14.81 -9.78 -7.31
C LEU A 220 15.11 -10.64 -6.08
N HIS A 221 14.07 -11.25 -5.50
CA HIS A 221 14.16 -12.20 -4.39
C HIS A 221 14.23 -13.60 -4.96
N ASP A 222 15.32 -14.32 -4.64
CA ASP A 222 15.48 -15.69 -5.10
C ASP A 222 14.55 -16.65 -4.36
N PHE A 223 14.39 -17.86 -4.94
CA PHE A 223 13.95 -19.03 -4.21
C PHE A 223 14.91 -19.22 -3.02
N SER A 224 14.61 -18.59 -1.90
CA SER A 224 15.39 -18.88 -0.70
C SER A 224 14.95 -20.26 -0.19
N ASP A 225 15.82 -20.94 0.54
CA ASP A 225 15.63 -22.26 1.15
C ASP A 225 14.36 -22.39 2.03
N TYR A 226 13.60 -21.32 2.16
CA TYR A 226 12.31 -21.29 2.84
C TYR A 226 11.18 -21.52 1.83
N GLN A 227 10.68 -22.72 1.77
CA GLN A 227 9.62 -23.20 0.86
C GLN A 227 8.29 -22.40 0.89
N THR A 228 8.11 -21.50 1.84
CA THR A 228 6.88 -20.71 2.00
C THR A 228 6.96 -19.29 1.42
N LYS A 229 8.12 -18.83 0.96
CA LYS A 229 8.26 -17.45 0.45
C LYS A 229 7.76 -17.34 -0.98
N GLN A 230 6.82 -16.42 -1.18
CA GLN A 230 6.29 -16.08 -2.49
C GLN A 230 7.08 -14.91 -3.08
N SER A 231 8.22 -15.22 -3.69
CA SER A 231 9.23 -14.24 -4.12
C SER A 231 8.69 -13.14 -5.04
N LEU A 232 7.77 -13.48 -5.97
CA LEU A 232 7.16 -12.48 -6.85
C LEU A 232 6.26 -11.50 -6.10
N VAL A 233 5.61 -11.94 -5.02
CA VAL A 233 4.79 -11.06 -4.18
C VAL A 233 5.66 -9.98 -3.55
N TYR A 234 6.82 -10.37 -2.99
CA TYR A 234 7.76 -9.41 -2.40
C TYR A 234 8.41 -8.51 -3.45
N ASP A 235 8.75 -9.06 -4.62
CA ASP A 235 9.23 -8.26 -5.75
C ASP A 235 8.24 -7.17 -6.15
N LEU A 236 6.97 -7.53 -6.26
CA LEU A 236 5.91 -6.61 -6.67
C LEU A 236 5.59 -5.55 -5.61
N GLN A 237 5.83 -5.83 -4.34
CA GLN A 237 5.66 -4.82 -3.30
C GLN A 237 6.63 -3.65 -3.47
N GLU A 238 7.87 -3.88 -3.95
CA GLU A 238 8.93 -2.88 -3.96
C GLU A 238 8.54 -1.56 -4.65
N PRO A 239 7.92 -1.54 -5.84
CA PRO A 239 7.46 -0.32 -6.49
C PRO A 239 6.34 0.42 -5.74
N PHE A 240 5.63 -0.25 -4.82
CA PHE A 240 4.41 0.27 -4.17
C PHE A 240 4.56 0.48 -2.67
N ARG A 241 5.70 0.14 -2.05
CA ARG A 241 5.95 0.33 -0.60
C ARG A 241 5.73 1.76 -0.15
N TRP A 242 6.05 2.73 -0.97
CA TRP A 242 5.87 4.15 -0.70
C TRP A 242 4.42 4.54 -0.36
N LEU A 243 3.41 3.80 -0.86
CA LEU A 243 2.00 4.00 -0.51
C LEU A 243 1.80 3.81 1.01
N ILE A 244 2.44 2.78 1.54
CA ILE A 244 2.39 2.47 2.97
C ILE A 244 3.20 3.50 3.77
N ASP A 245 4.44 3.78 3.32
CA ASP A 245 5.32 4.74 3.99
C ASP A 245 4.64 6.10 4.14
N LEU A 246 4.03 6.58 3.05
CA LEU A 246 3.31 7.85 3.03
C LEU A 246 2.07 7.82 3.94
N THR A 247 1.27 6.72 3.90
CA THR A 247 0.07 6.59 4.74
C THR A 247 0.43 6.55 6.22
N VAL A 248 1.50 5.84 6.60
CA VAL A 248 1.99 5.80 7.99
C VAL A 248 2.45 7.18 8.44
N MET A 249 3.25 7.87 7.63
CA MET A 249 3.69 9.23 7.93
C MET A 249 2.49 10.16 8.17
N GLN A 250 1.55 10.18 7.25
CA GLN A 250 0.35 11.03 7.35
C GLN A 250 -0.53 10.67 8.55
N ALA A 251 -0.60 9.38 8.91
CA ALA A 251 -1.38 8.93 10.06
C ALA A 251 -0.81 9.47 11.38
N PHE A 252 0.52 9.47 11.53
CA PHE A 252 1.17 10.06 12.72
C PHE A 252 1.15 11.59 12.68
N GLU A 253 1.41 12.23 11.54
CA GLU A 253 1.31 13.69 11.41
C GLU A 253 -0.09 14.25 11.73
N SER A 254 -1.13 13.52 11.33
CA SER A 254 -2.53 13.95 11.58
C SER A 254 -3.06 13.60 12.96
N GLY A 255 -2.29 12.86 13.77
CA GLY A 255 -2.74 12.33 15.06
C GLY A 255 -3.77 11.19 14.94
N SER A 256 -4.00 10.68 13.72
CA SER A 256 -4.86 9.49 13.52
C SER A 256 -4.24 8.25 14.15
N LEU A 257 -2.91 8.22 14.22
CA LEU A 257 -2.11 7.30 15.03
C LEU A 257 -1.22 8.08 15.98
N ASP A 258 -1.05 7.57 17.19
CA ASP A 258 -0.14 8.08 18.21
C ASP A 258 0.25 6.95 19.17
N VAL A 259 1.26 7.15 20.02
CA VAL A 259 1.80 6.14 20.97
C VAL A 259 0.70 5.43 21.77
N PRO A 260 -0.30 6.12 22.38
CA PRO A 260 -1.36 5.45 23.13
C PRO A 260 -2.22 4.45 22.32
N HIS A 261 -2.16 4.51 21.00
CA HIS A 261 -2.88 3.57 20.12
C HIS A 261 -2.16 2.23 19.94
N PHE A 262 -1.03 2.05 20.63
CA PHE A 262 -0.25 0.84 20.58
C PHE A 262 0.02 0.33 21.99
N TYR A 263 0.10 -0.97 22.13
CA TYR A 263 0.50 -1.61 23.36
C TYR A 263 1.61 -2.61 23.11
N PHE A 264 2.56 -2.69 24.03
CA PHE A 264 3.66 -3.64 23.97
C PHE A 264 3.23 -4.97 24.60
N THR A 265 3.43 -6.07 23.87
CA THR A 265 3.14 -7.42 24.37
C THR A 265 4.43 -8.03 24.92
N GLY A 266 4.53 -8.17 26.26
CA GLY A 266 5.72 -8.70 26.91
C GLY A 266 6.12 -10.11 26.47
N ASP A 267 5.14 -10.96 26.17
CA ASP A 267 5.36 -12.36 25.78
C ASP A 267 6.01 -12.49 24.40
N ASP A 268 5.65 -11.60 23.46
CA ASP A 268 6.10 -11.65 22.07
C ASP A 268 7.16 -10.58 21.73
N TYR A 269 7.46 -9.68 22.66
CA TYR A 269 8.37 -8.54 22.46
C TYR A 269 8.01 -7.71 21.21
N ARG A 270 6.72 -7.35 21.06
CA ARG A 270 6.24 -6.58 19.91
C ARG A 270 5.21 -5.53 20.27
N TYR A 271 5.15 -4.47 19.46
CA TYR A 271 4.06 -3.50 19.48
C TYR A 271 2.88 -3.98 18.66
N ARG A 272 1.68 -3.77 19.18
CA ARG A 272 0.41 -4.06 18.48
C ARG A 272 -0.53 -2.87 18.55
N PHE A 273 -1.36 -2.71 17.54
CA PHE A 273 -2.45 -1.76 17.56
C PHE A 273 -3.53 -2.10 18.57
N ASP A 274 -4.16 -1.07 19.16
CA ASP A 274 -5.50 -1.23 19.66
C ASP A 274 -6.51 -1.44 18.50
N VAL A 275 -7.70 -1.96 18.83
CA VAL A 275 -8.68 -2.35 17.81
C VAL A 275 -9.22 -1.15 17.03
N GLU A 276 -9.42 -0.02 17.71
CA GLU A 276 -9.99 1.19 17.08
C GLU A 276 -8.95 1.86 16.18
N ALA A 277 -7.72 2.02 16.65
CA ALA A 277 -6.61 2.57 15.87
C ALA A 277 -6.33 1.73 14.63
N LYS A 278 -6.37 0.41 14.76
CA LYS A 278 -6.22 -0.50 13.63
C LYS A 278 -7.31 -0.31 12.58
N SER A 279 -8.57 -0.20 13.01
CA SER A 279 -9.69 0.06 12.11
C SER A 279 -9.54 1.41 11.40
N ARG A 280 -9.12 2.46 12.12
CA ARG A 280 -8.81 3.77 11.51
C ARG A 280 -7.70 3.66 10.48
N PHE A 281 -6.60 2.98 10.83
CA PHE A 281 -5.47 2.82 9.92
C PHE A 281 -5.81 2.01 8.66
N LEU A 282 -6.61 0.94 8.79
CA LEU A 282 -7.14 0.20 7.64
C LEU A 282 -7.97 1.09 6.71
N ASN A 283 -8.76 2.00 7.25
CA ASN A 283 -9.53 2.94 6.43
C ASN A 283 -8.60 3.91 5.68
N LEU A 284 -7.55 4.42 6.32
CA LEU A 284 -6.54 5.25 5.66
C LEU A 284 -5.84 4.50 4.53
N LEU A 285 -5.45 3.23 4.74
CA LEU A 285 -4.87 2.39 3.69
C LEU A 285 -5.83 2.21 2.52
N ARG A 286 -7.11 1.91 2.79
CA ARG A 286 -8.15 1.77 1.75
C ARG A 286 -8.36 3.07 0.98
N GLU A 287 -8.40 4.20 1.65
CA GLU A 287 -8.49 5.52 1.01
C GLU A 287 -7.29 5.76 0.11
N GLN A 288 -6.09 5.47 0.58
CA GLN A 288 -4.85 5.56 -0.20
C GLN A 288 -4.91 4.70 -1.47
N PHE A 289 -5.29 3.43 -1.35
CA PHE A 289 -5.35 2.52 -2.49
C PHE A 289 -6.51 2.83 -3.44
N ASN A 290 -7.57 3.43 -2.96
CA ASN A 290 -8.70 3.92 -3.76
C ASN A 290 -8.46 5.31 -4.37
N SER A 291 -7.38 6.00 -4.00
CA SER A 291 -7.05 7.29 -4.59
C SER A 291 -6.74 7.14 -6.07
N GLY A 292 -7.19 8.13 -6.85
CA GLY A 292 -7.03 8.13 -8.30
C GLY A 292 -5.66 8.64 -8.73
N VAL A 293 -5.04 7.97 -9.68
CA VAL A 293 -3.80 8.42 -10.33
C VAL A 293 -3.94 8.39 -11.84
N ASN A 294 -3.35 9.35 -12.53
CA ASN A 294 -3.36 9.36 -14.00
C ASN A 294 -2.38 8.29 -14.51
N TYR A 295 -2.92 7.28 -15.14
CA TYR A 295 -2.17 6.23 -15.80
C TYR A 295 -2.50 6.19 -17.29
N LYS A 296 -1.56 6.62 -18.12
CA LYS A 296 -1.73 6.65 -19.60
C LYS A 296 -3.02 7.35 -20.04
N GLY A 297 -3.34 8.49 -19.44
CA GLY A 297 -4.51 9.31 -19.75
C GLY A 297 -5.83 8.85 -19.12
N ARG A 298 -5.80 7.85 -18.23
CA ARG A 298 -6.96 7.37 -17.46
C ARG A 298 -6.72 7.52 -15.99
N ILE A 299 -7.75 7.87 -15.24
CA ILE A 299 -7.67 7.87 -13.77
C ILE A 299 -7.97 6.45 -13.30
N LEU A 300 -6.98 5.81 -12.70
CA LEU A 300 -7.07 4.47 -12.13
C LEU A 300 -6.81 4.53 -10.61
N LYS A 301 -7.34 3.55 -9.89
CA LYS A 301 -7.00 3.28 -8.50
C LYS A 301 -5.67 2.54 -8.40
N TRP A 302 -4.97 2.64 -7.27
CA TRP A 302 -3.67 1.97 -7.10
C TRP A 302 -3.76 0.44 -7.15
N ASP A 303 -4.83 -0.16 -6.64
CA ASP A 303 -5.08 -1.61 -6.78
C ASP A 303 -5.14 -2.05 -8.25
N THR A 304 -5.79 -1.24 -9.08
CA THR A 304 -5.87 -1.45 -10.54
C THR A 304 -4.52 -1.20 -11.22
N VAL A 305 -3.75 -0.20 -10.76
CA VAL A 305 -2.39 0.05 -11.28
C VAL A 305 -1.47 -1.13 -11.02
N ILE A 306 -1.52 -1.74 -9.82
CA ILE A 306 -0.74 -2.94 -9.50
C ILE A 306 -1.04 -4.06 -10.51
N GLU A 307 -2.32 -4.31 -10.82
CA GLU A 307 -2.73 -5.31 -11.80
C GLU A 307 -2.28 -4.97 -13.23
N GLN A 308 -2.34 -3.69 -13.62
CA GLN A 308 -1.85 -3.24 -14.93
C GLN A 308 -0.33 -3.45 -15.07
N LYS A 309 0.45 -3.18 -14.02
CA LYS A 309 1.90 -3.42 -14.03
C LYS A 309 2.25 -4.91 -14.19
N LEU A 310 1.48 -5.79 -13.57
CA LEU A 310 1.64 -7.24 -13.79
C LEU A 310 1.21 -7.66 -15.20
N THR A 311 0.20 -7.04 -15.76
CA THR A 311 -0.21 -7.26 -17.15
C THR A 311 0.92 -6.82 -18.10
N GLU A 312 1.59 -5.71 -17.83
CA GLU A 312 2.78 -5.28 -18.59
C GLU A 312 3.95 -6.26 -18.43
N LEU A 313 4.20 -6.75 -17.21
CA LEU A 313 5.19 -7.80 -16.97
C LEU A 313 4.86 -9.08 -17.77
N SER A 314 3.60 -9.50 -17.78
CA SER A 314 3.17 -10.68 -18.54
C SER A 314 3.40 -10.53 -20.04
N ARG A 315 3.18 -9.33 -20.58
CA ARG A 315 3.45 -9.02 -22.00
C ARG A 315 4.95 -9.03 -22.30
N PHE A 316 5.75 -8.52 -21.38
CA PHE A 316 7.20 -8.55 -21.49
C PHE A 316 7.75 -10.00 -21.48
N LEU A 317 7.29 -10.82 -20.53
CA LEU A 317 7.65 -12.23 -20.42
C LEU A 317 7.25 -13.06 -21.67
N SER A 318 6.08 -12.75 -22.23
CA SER A 318 5.58 -13.40 -23.44
C SER A 318 6.19 -12.84 -24.75
N GLY A 319 7.16 -11.95 -24.69
CA GLY A 319 7.79 -11.33 -25.87
C GLY A 319 6.92 -10.33 -26.64
N LYS A 320 5.73 -9.96 -26.08
CA LYS A 320 4.80 -8.99 -26.68
C LYS A 320 5.20 -7.52 -26.38
N SER A 321 6.17 -7.33 -25.50
CA SER A 321 6.82 -6.04 -25.21
C SER A 321 8.33 -6.25 -25.11
N ARG A 322 9.12 -5.27 -25.54
CA ARG A 322 10.58 -5.26 -25.39
C ARG A 322 11.04 -4.53 -24.14
N GLU A 323 10.13 -3.76 -23.51
CA GLU A 323 10.42 -2.92 -22.36
C GLU A 323 9.53 -3.28 -21.19
N ILE A 324 10.06 -3.07 -20.00
CA ILE A 324 9.38 -3.19 -18.74
C ILE A 324 9.71 -1.95 -17.89
N ASP A 325 8.66 -1.31 -17.39
CA ASP A 325 8.76 -0.13 -16.55
C ASP A 325 7.74 -0.20 -15.42
N PHE A 326 8.20 0.02 -14.19
CA PHE A 326 7.36 0.11 -13.00
C PHE A 326 7.32 1.54 -12.43
N THR A 327 8.05 2.50 -13.04
CA THR A 327 8.12 3.88 -12.53
C THR A 327 6.85 4.69 -12.77
N GLU A 328 6.08 4.35 -13.80
CA GLU A 328 4.78 4.96 -14.08
C GLU A 328 3.64 4.15 -13.44
N PRO A 329 2.57 4.82 -12.96
CA PRO A 329 2.36 6.27 -12.93
C PRO A 329 3.12 6.94 -11.80
N SER A 330 3.49 8.19 -12.00
CA SER A 330 4.00 9.04 -10.93
C SER A 330 2.85 9.60 -10.11
N PRO A 331 2.82 9.40 -8.78
CA PRO A 331 1.81 10.03 -7.94
C PRO A 331 2.00 11.54 -7.94
N ASN A 332 0.90 12.27 -7.96
CA ASN A 332 0.93 13.69 -7.68
C ASN A 332 0.82 13.87 -6.16
N LEU A 333 1.95 13.95 -5.48
CA LEU A 333 1.97 14.29 -4.07
C LEU A 333 1.57 15.75 -3.91
N GLU A 334 0.69 16.04 -2.97
CA GLU A 334 0.24 17.40 -2.72
C GLU A 334 1.43 18.29 -2.32
N ARG A 335 1.51 19.46 -2.92
CA ARG A 335 2.46 20.48 -2.49
C ARG A 335 2.03 21.08 -1.15
N SER A 336 2.96 21.77 -0.46
CA SER A 336 2.69 22.42 0.82
C SER A 336 1.49 23.37 0.77
N ASP A 337 1.30 24.07 -0.34
CA ASP A 337 0.15 24.96 -0.59
C ASP A 337 -1.18 24.20 -0.62
N SER A 338 -1.21 22.95 -1.11
CA SER A 338 -2.39 22.10 -1.10
C SER A 338 -2.77 21.66 0.31
N LEU A 339 -1.79 21.45 1.19
CA LEU A 339 -2.01 21.13 2.60
C LEU A 339 -2.64 22.31 3.37
N GLU A 340 -2.18 23.52 3.11
CA GLU A 340 -2.78 24.73 3.66
C GLU A 340 -4.22 24.94 3.17
N ILE A 341 -4.46 24.74 1.87
CA ILE A 341 -5.81 24.77 1.30
C ILE A 341 -6.69 23.71 1.94
N ARG A 342 -6.19 22.50 2.16
CA ARG A 342 -6.90 21.42 2.83
C ARG A 342 -7.26 21.80 4.27
N LYS A 343 -6.30 22.30 5.05
CA LYS A 343 -6.54 22.77 6.42
C LYS A 343 -7.59 23.87 6.43
N ALA A 344 -7.48 24.86 5.54
CA ALA A 344 -8.43 25.94 5.40
C ALA A 344 -9.85 25.44 5.08
N ILE A 345 -9.99 24.47 4.15
CA ILE A 345 -11.30 23.87 3.81
C ILE A 345 -11.92 23.11 4.99
N LEU A 346 -11.10 22.36 5.74
CA LEU A 346 -11.58 21.54 6.85
C LEU A 346 -11.96 22.39 8.07
N SER A 347 -11.25 23.48 8.32
CA SER A 347 -11.51 24.43 9.42
C SER A 347 -12.62 25.43 9.12
N LEU A 348 -12.90 25.72 7.83
CA LEU A 348 -13.84 26.75 7.41
C LEU A 348 -15.27 26.44 7.95
N THR A 349 -15.86 27.32 8.74
CA THR A 349 -17.25 27.18 9.20
C THR A 349 -18.26 27.40 8.06
N GLN A 350 -19.52 27.01 8.26
CA GLN A 350 -20.57 27.26 7.25
C GLN A 350 -20.82 28.75 7.01
N ASP A 351 -20.74 29.56 8.08
CA ASP A 351 -20.97 31.00 8.02
C ASP A 351 -19.80 31.72 7.32
N GLU A 352 -18.55 31.33 7.59
CA GLU A 352 -17.37 31.84 6.90
C GLU A 352 -17.39 31.48 5.41
N ALA A 353 -17.77 30.23 5.08
CA ALA A 353 -17.91 29.80 3.70
C ALA A 353 -18.97 30.63 2.96
N LYS A 354 -20.12 30.90 3.61
CA LYS A 354 -21.17 31.75 3.04
C LYS A 354 -20.69 33.19 2.83
N LYS A 355 -19.98 33.75 3.81
CA LYS A 355 -19.36 35.09 3.67
C LYS A 355 -18.35 35.14 2.54
N SER A 356 -17.60 34.05 2.33
CA SER A 356 -16.65 33.92 1.22
C SER A 356 -17.32 33.53 -0.10
N GLY A 357 -18.64 33.48 -0.19
CA GLY A 357 -19.38 33.12 -1.41
C GLY A 357 -19.27 31.66 -1.82
N ILE A 358 -18.94 30.75 -0.88
CA ILE A 358 -18.88 29.31 -1.10
C ILE A 358 -20.21 28.70 -0.62
N GLY A 359 -20.98 28.17 -1.55
CA GLY A 359 -22.27 27.54 -1.24
C GLY A 359 -22.15 26.27 -0.40
N LYS A 360 -23.20 25.92 0.34
CA LYS A 360 -23.25 24.75 1.24
C LYS A 360 -22.89 23.42 0.53
N SER A 361 -23.41 23.20 -0.67
CA SER A 361 -23.11 22.03 -1.50
C SER A 361 -21.67 21.99 -1.94
N THR A 362 -21.10 23.14 -2.34
CA THR A 362 -19.69 23.28 -2.72
C THR A 362 -18.77 23.01 -1.52
N LEU A 363 -19.09 23.55 -0.35
CA LEU A 363 -18.32 23.29 0.88
C LEU A 363 -18.36 21.81 1.26
N HIS A 364 -19.53 21.17 1.17
CA HIS A 364 -19.68 19.75 1.43
C HIS A 364 -18.81 18.90 0.47
N TYR A 365 -18.87 19.22 -0.83
CA TYR A 365 -18.06 18.57 -1.85
C TYR A 365 -16.54 18.76 -1.60
N LEU A 366 -16.11 19.99 -1.29
CA LEU A 366 -14.71 20.31 -0.99
C LEU A 366 -14.23 19.57 0.27
N ARG A 367 -15.03 19.54 1.35
CA ARG A 367 -14.70 18.82 2.57
C ARG A 367 -14.63 17.31 2.37
N ARG A 368 -15.57 16.75 1.59
CA ARG A 368 -15.52 15.35 1.20
C ARG A 368 -14.22 15.04 0.47
N ASN A 369 -13.87 15.83 -0.55
CA ASN A 369 -12.66 15.65 -1.32
C ASN A 369 -11.39 15.85 -0.46
N ALA A 370 -11.37 16.86 0.41
CA ALA A 370 -10.26 17.10 1.33
C ALA A 370 -10.05 15.96 2.33
N ARG A 371 -11.09 15.18 2.66
CA ARG A 371 -10.99 14.00 3.53
C ARG A 371 -10.67 12.71 2.76
N THR A 372 -11.10 12.61 1.51
CA THR A 372 -11.11 11.35 0.75
C THR A 372 -9.95 11.22 -0.24
N TYR A 373 -9.44 12.33 -0.79
CA TYR A 373 -8.45 12.29 -1.87
C TYR A 373 -7.14 12.94 -1.45
N GLN A 374 -6.02 12.33 -1.79
CA GLN A 374 -4.68 12.89 -1.59
C GLN A 374 -4.46 14.16 -2.41
N SER A 375 -4.97 14.19 -3.64
CA SER A 375 -4.96 15.38 -4.48
C SER A 375 -6.37 15.68 -4.96
N PHE A 376 -6.81 16.91 -4.83
CA PHE A 376 -8.07 17.38 -5.39
C PHE A 376 -7.92 18.81 -5.89
N ASN A 377 -8.53 19.09 -7.04
CA ASN A 377 -8.48 20.41 -7.63
C ASN A 377 -9.45 21.36 -6.95
N VAL A 378 -8.92 22.45 -6.43
CA VAL A 378 -9.72 23.61 -6.00
C VAL A 378 -9.64 24.64 -7.11
N TYR A 379 -10.77 24.90 -7.77
CA TYR A 379 -10.82 25.87 -8.85
C TYR A 379 -10.35 27.24 -8.37
N GLY A 380 -9.61 27.97 -9.23
CA GLY A 380 -8.96 29.24 -8.90
C GLY A 380 -9.86 30.30 -8.27
N LYS A 381 -11.17 30.33 -8.62
CA LYS A 381 -12.17 31.20 -7.97
C LYS A 381 -12.41 30.84 -6.49
N VAL A 382 -12.42 29.55 -6.16
CA VAL A 382 -12.59 29.08 -4.77
C VAL A 382 -11.29 29.27 -3.99
N ARG A 383 -10.15 28.99 -4.59
CA ARG A 383 -8.82 29.21 -4.00
C ARG A 383 -8.62 30.66 -3.57
N LYS A 384 -8.95 31.63 -4.44
CA LYS A 384 -8.94 33.06 -4.10
C LYS A 384 -9.85 33.42 -2.94
N ARG A 385 -11.00 32.75 -2.79
CA ARG A 385 -11.97 32.98 -1.72
C ARG A 385 -11.53 32.39 -0.37
N LEU A 386 -10.67 31.38 -0.39
CA LEU A 386 -10.10 30.78 0.82
C LEU A 386 -8.97 31.61 1.43
N GLN A 387 -8.55 32.71 0.78
CA GLN A 387 -7.47 33.60 1.21
C GLN A 387 -6.13 32.90 1.46
N VAL A 388 -5.91 31.79 0.78
CA VAL A 388 -4.63 31.06 0.85
C VAL A 388 -3.66 31.70 -0.15
N PRO A 389 -2.44 32.08 0.25
CA PRO A 389 -1.43 32.64 -0.65
C PRO A 389 -1.17 31.70 -1.85
N SER A 390 -0.82 32.28 -2.98
CA SER A 390 -0.52 31.57 -4.22
C SER A 390 0.84 30.90 -4.21
#